data_e0ee85b78c5862b2402b332c11d4870f
#
_entry.id   e0ee85b78c5862b2402b332c11d4870f
#
_cell.length_a   1.000
_cell.length_b   1.000
_cell.length_c   1.000
_cell.angle_alpha   90.00
_cell.angle_beta   90.00
_cell.angle_gamma   90.00
#
_symmetry.space_group_name_H-M   'P 1'
#
loop_
_entity.id
_entity.type
_entity.pdbx_description
1 polymer ?
#
loop_
_entity_poly.entity_id
_entity_poly.type
_entity_poly.pdbx_seq_one_letter_code
_entity_poly.pdbx_strand_id
1 'polypeptide(L)'
;MSSHLKHLEEANTELAVLKRHVTAAFSYIKDQCSSDAGFDGKLLDDWQLPSYELAFCMAQLSAAAAFNDYAQKLITQKFTQQLALSFCAETLQGVLNQLVARATDVGLDRAKLLDIHEGTVYRKLLDTYASTKFLSSLGGEIVDNDIQRLPSLLSEEKELVRETFYRFANEEVTPLAEQIHRFDEDIPDSILQGAAELGCFGTCIPERFGGLQPDDRPDSLSMIVVTEELSRGSLGAAGSLITRPEIAARALLSGGSEQQQQKWLPLLAAGKTLCAISITEPNTGSD
;
A
#
# COMPACT_ATOMS: atom_id res chain seq x y z
N MET A 1 18.68 9.89 23.55
CA MET A 1 17.88 9.15 22.55
C MET A 1 16.92 8.25 23.32
N SER A 2 15.63 8.24 23.00
CA SER A 2 14.67 7.36 23.67
C SER A 2 15.02 5.90 23.38
N SER A 3 14.63 4.97 24.27
CA SER A 3 14.87 3.54 24.04
C SER A 3 14.20 3.05 22.74
N HIS A 4 13.05 3.61 22.37
CA HIS A 4 12.34 3.26 21.15
C HIS A 4 13.10 3.67 19.88
N LEU A 5 13.70 4.87 19.83
CA LEU A 5 14.50 5.30 18.68
C LEU A 5 15.69 4.37 18.43
N LYS A 6 16.35 3.92 19.50
CA LYS A 6 17.42 2.92 19.38
C LYS A 6 16.89 1.59 18.82
N HIS A 7 15.72 1.13 19.29
CA HIS A 7 15.12 -0.12 18.81
C HIS A 7 14.64 -0.01 17.36
N LEU A 8 14.19 1.18 16.88
CA LEU A 8 13.87 1.43 15.47
C LEU A 8 15.12 1.30 14.57
N GLU A 9 16.29 1.79 15.02
CA GLU A 9 17.56 1.59 14.31
C GLU A 9 17.97 0.10 14.29
N GLU A 10 17.84 -0.59 15.43
CA GLU A 10 18.06 -2.03 15.52
C GLU A 10 17.13 -2.80 14.57
N ALA A 11 15.83 -2.45 14.52
CA ALA A 11 14.86 -3.06 13.61
C ALA A 11 15.20 -2.83 12.14
N ASN A 12 15.62 -1.63 11.74
CA ASN A 12 16.08 -1.35 10.38
C ASN A 12 17.26 -2.24 9.97
N THR A 13 18.17 -2.50 10.89
CA THR A 13 19.31 -3.38 10.64
C THR A 13 18.84 -4.81 10.35
N GLU A 14 17.94 -5.35 11.15
CA GLU A 14 17.39 -6.69 10.98
C GLU A 14 16.54 -6.82 9.69
N LEU A 15 15.71 -5.81 9.38
CA LEU A 15 14.96 -5.75 8.13
C LEU A 15 15.89 -5.77 6.91
N ALA A 16 17.00 -5.03 6.97
CA ALA A 16 18.02 -5.03 5.91
C ALA A 16 18.71 -6.39 5.75
N VAL A 17 18.92 -7.14 6.86
CA VAL A 17 19.44 -8.52 6.80
C VAL A 17 18.49 -9.40 6.02
N LEU A 18 17.19 -9.44 6.36
CA LEU A 18 16.22 -10.26 5.67
C LEU A 18 16.01 -9.85 4.21
N LYS A 19 16.03 -8.53 3.93
CA LYS A 19 15.95 -8.02 2.55
C LYS A 19 17.07 -8.55 1.66
N ARG A 20 18.30 -8.68 2.18
CA ARG A 20 19.41 -9.28 1.44
C ARG A 20 19.15 -10.76 1.09
N HIS A 21 18.57 -11.52 2.03
CA HIS A 21 18.21 -12.92 1.76
C HIS A 21 17.09 -13.06 0.73
N VAL A 22 16.04 -12.23 0.81
CA VAL A 22 14.98 -12.20 -0.21
C VAL A 22 15.57 -11.84 -1.58
N THR A 23 16.46 -10.84 -1.64
CA THR A 23 17.13 -10.44 -2.90
C THR A 23 18.00 -11.58 -3.46
N ALA A 24 18.72 -12.30 -2.60
CA ALA A 24 19.51 -13.46 -3.02
C ALA A 24 18.63 -14.59 -3.58
N ALA A 25 17.47 -14.85 -2.95
CA ALA A 25 16.49 -15.81 -3.44
C ALA A 25 15.91 -15.42 -4.82
N PHE A 26 15.59 -14.14 -5.03
CA PHE A 26 15.19 -13.65 -6.37
C PHE A 26 16.30 -13.81 -7.41
N SER A 27 17.55 -13.53 -7.04
CA SER A 27 18.68 -13.73 -7.95
C SER A 27 18.83 -15.20 -8.33
N TYR A 28 18.68 -16.10 -7.37
CA TYR A 28 18.70 -17.54 -7.63
C TYR A 28 17.61 -17.96 -8.63
N ILE A 29 16.35 -17.56 -8.41
CA ILE A 29 15.25 -17.89 -9.34
C ILE A 29 15.52 -17.29 -10.73
N LYS A 30 15.97 -16.03 -10.79
CA LYS A 30 16.33 -15.39 -12.06
C LYS A 30 17.39 -16.20 -12.81
N ASP A 31 18.41 -16.69 -12.12
CA ASP A 31 19.48 -17.50 -12.73
C ASP A 31 18.93 -18.83 -13.24
N GLN A 32 17.99 -19.47 -12.50
CA GLN A 32 17.34 -20.71 -12.95
C GLN A 32 16.44 -20.49 -14.18
N CYS A 33 15.89 -19.27 -14.35
CA CYS A 33 15.05 -18.89 -15.49
C CYS A 33 15.85 -18.22 -16.62
N SER A 34 17.18 -18.28 -16.61
CA SER A 34 18.03 -17.62 -17.59
C SER A 34 18.95 -18.59 -18.31
N SER A 35 19.27 -18.30 -19.57
CA SER A 35 20.24 -19.02 -20.41
C SER A 35 21.12 -18.00 -21.14
N ASP A 36 22.01 -18.48 -22.01
CA ASP A 36 22.81 -17.63 -22.89
C ASP A 36 21.95 -16.71 -23.79
N ALA A 37 20.70 -17.09 -24.06
CA ALA A 37 19.72 -16.30 -24.81
C ALA A 37 19.01 -15.23 -23.97
N GLY A 38 19.25 -15.19 -22.65
CA GLY A 38 18.63 -14.26 -21.71
C GLY A 38 17.58 -14.93 -20.81
N PHE A 39 16.73 -14.08 -20.19
CA PHE A 39 15.66 -14.53 -19.30
C PHE A 39 14.50 -15.14 -20.11
N ASP A 40 14.01 -16.32 -19.71
CA ASP A 40 12.85 -17.00 -20.29
C ASP A 40 11.70 -17.02 -19.26
N GLY A 41 10.65 -16.20 -19.54
CA GLY A 41 9.47 -16.09 -18.67
C GLY A 41 8.69 -17.39 -18.53
N LYS A 42 8.78 -18.32 -19.50
CA LYS A 42 8.09 -19.62 -19.42
C LYS A 42 8.67 -20.52 -18.34
N LEU A 43 9.97 -20.39 -18.06
CA LEU A 43 10.61 -21.14 -16.97
C LEU A 43 10.15 -20.63 -15.59
N LEU A 44 9.61 -19.43 -15.52
CA LEU A 44 9.07 -18.86 -14.27
C LEU A 44 7.83 -19.61 -13.79
N ASP A 45 7.14 -20.32 -14.66
CA ASP A 45 5.94 -21.11 -14.29
C ASP A 45 6.28 -22.19 -13.26
N ASP A 46 7.47 -22.77 -13.33
CA ASP A 46 7.95 -23.75 -12.33
C ASP A 46 8.28 -23.09 -10.98
N TRP A 47 8.40 -21.75 -10.95
CA TRP A 47 8.78 -20.96 -9.79
C TRP A 47 7.66 -20.04 -9.28
N GLN A 48 6.43 -20.21 -9.74
CA GLN A 48 5.31 -19.34 -9.38
C GLN A 48 5.13 -19.22 -7.87
N LEU A 49 5.05 -20.33 -7.15
CA LEU A 49 4.83 -20.33 -5.71
C LEU A 49 5.94 -19.60 -4.94
N PRO A 50 7.23 -19.95 -5.06
CA PRO A 50 8.27 -19.21 -4.35
C PRO A 50 8.40 -17.78 -4.81
N SER A 51 8.18 -17.44 -6.08
CA SER A 51 8.20 -16.07 -6.58
C SER A 51 7.11 -15.20 -5.95
N TYR A 52 5.89 -15.73 -5.84
CA TYR A 52 4.78 -15.06 -5.17
C TYR A 52 5.08 -14.81 -3.68
N GLU A 53 5.52 -15.82 -2.95
CA GLU A 53 5.85 -15.71 -1.52
C GLU A 53 6.99 -14.71 -1.28
N LEU A 54 8.05 -14.73 -2.10
CA LEU A 54 9.15 -13.78 -2.02
C LEU A 54 8.72 -12.35 -2.36
N ALA A 55 7.80 -12.17 -3.31
CA ALA A 55 7.24 -10.86 -3.62
C ALA A 55 6.49 -10.27 -2.41
N PHE A 56 5.71 -11.08 -1.71
CA PHE A 56 5.07 -10.67 -0.45
C PHE A 56 6.09 -10.35 0.65
N CYS A 57 7.12 -11.18 0.81
CA CYS A 57 8.21 -10.90 1.76
C CYS A 57 8.86 -9.54 1.46
N MET A 58 9.16 -9.24 0.19
CA MET A 58 9.75 -7.96 -0.20
C MET A 58 8.81 -6.78 0.06
N ALA A 59 7.50 -6.94 -0.22
CA ALA A 59 6.50 -5.93 0.04
C ALA A 59 6.38 -5.63 1.54
N GLN A 60 6.29 -6.66 2.38
CA GLN A 60 6.23 -6.53 3.84
C GLN A 60 7.49 -5.85 4.41
N LEU A 61 8.68 -6.26 3.98
CA LEU A 61 9.93 -5.63 4.39
C LEU A 61 10.00 -4.15 3.99
N SER A 62 9.52 -3.83 2.78
CA SER A 62 9.50 -2.45 2.29
C SER A 62 8.51 -1.59 3.06
N ALA A 63 7.32 -2.12 3.37
CA ALA A 63 6.32 -1.44 4.19
C ALA A 63 6.83 -1.22 5.62
N ALA A 64 7.46 -2.23 6.25
CA ALA A 64 8.01 -2.11 7.59
C ALA A 64 9.14 -1.08 7.65
N ALA A 65 10.05 -1.06 6.66
CA ALA A 65 11.10 -0.06 6.58
C ALA A 65 10.53 1.36 6.42
N ALA A 66 9.54 1.54 5.55
CA ALA A 66 8.89 2.84 5.35
C ALA A 66 8.17 3.33 6.62
N PHE A 67 7.47 2.44 7.33
CA PHE A 67 6.81 2.79 8.59
C PHE A 67 7.82 3.09 9.70
N ASN A 68 8.93 2.38 9.74
CA ASN A 68 10.02 2.66 10.65
C ASN A 68 10.64 4.04 10.40
N ASP A 69 10.94 4.37 9.13
CA ASP A 69 11.46 5.69 8.74
C ASP A 69 10.50 6.84 9.10
N TYR A 70 9.21 6.61 8.92
CA TYR A 70 8.18 7.55 9.36
C TYR A 70 8.20 7.74 10.88
N ALA A 71 8.23 6.65 11.66
CA ALA A 71 8.25 6.71 13.12
C ALA A 71 9.51 7.37 13.68
N GLN A 72 10.66 7.21 13.01
CA GLN A 72 11.93 7.87 13.39
C GLN A 72 11.87 9.40 13.23
N LYS A 73 11.11 9.91 12.26
CA LYS A 73 10.88 11.36 12.08
C LYS A 73 10.00 11.95 13.19
N LEU A 74 9.18 11.13 13.82
CA LEU A 74 8.22 11.50 14.87
C LEU A 74 8.81 11.23 16.27
N ILE A 75 9.90 11.91 16.60
CA ILE A 75 10.73 11.63 17.80
C ILE A 75 10.00 11.74 19.14
N THR A 76 8.91 12.51 19.22
CA THR A 76 8.11 12.70 20.44
C THR A 76 6.87 11.79 20.48
N GLN A 77 6.55 11.09 19.40
CA GLN A 77 5.34 10.29 19.24
C GLN A 77 5.58 8.82 19.65
N LYS A 78 5.56 8.59 20.96
CA LYS A 78 5.87 7.28 21.55
C LYS A 78 4.96 6.18 21.00
N PHE A 79 3.66 6.42 20.91
CA PHE A 79 2.68 5.45 20.40
C PHE A 79 3.01 5.02 18.96
N THR A 80 3.29 5.99 18.07
CA THR A 80 3.67 5.71 16.67
C THR A 80 4.94 4.86 16.57
N GLN A 81 5.94 5.15 17.43
CA GLN A 81 7.18 4.38 17.50
C GLN A 81 6.92 2.94 17.98
N GLN A 82 6.04 2.74 18.95
CA GLN A 82 5.67 1.43 19.45
C GLN A 82 4.89 0.61 18.40
N LEU A 83 3.98 1.26 17.68
CA LEU A 83 3.23 0.63 16.59
C LEU A 83 4.15 0.19 15.44
N ALA A 84 5.09 1.05 15.04
CA ALA A 84 6.09 0.72 14.03
C ALA A 84 7.01 -0.44 14.46
N LEU A 85 7.45 -0.47 15.70
CA LEU A 85 8.26 -1.55 16.25
C LEU A 85 7.50 -2.88 16.32
N SER A 86 6.21 -2.84 16.66
CA SER A 86 5.35 -4.03 16.61
C SER A 86 5.23 -4.57 15.18
N PHE A 87 4.94 -3.70 14.22
CA PHE A 87 4.85 -4.09 12.81
C PHE A 87 6.19 -4.63 12.26
N CYS A 88 7.32 -4.02 12.65
CA CYS A 88 8.64 -4.54 12.29
C CYS A 88 8.88 -5.94 12.89
N ALA A 89 8.53 -6.17 14.16
CA ALA A 89 8.72 -7.47 14.82
C ALA A 89 7.88 -8.57 14.15
N GLU A 90 6.61 -8.30 13.86
CA GLU A 90 5.73 -9.23 13.12
C GLU A 90 6.25 -9.52 11.71
N THR A 91 6.71 -8.49 10.99
CA THR A 91 7.31 -8.63 9.66
C THR A 91 8.57 -9.48 9.70
N LEU A 92 9.47 -9.21 10.63
CA LEU A 92 10.71 -9.98 10.80
C LEU A 92 10.40 -11.46 11.03
N GLN A 93 9.46 -11.77 11.91
CA GLN A 93 9.03 -13.13 12.19
C GLN A 93 8.41 -13.82 10.97
N GLY A 94 7.45 -13.17 10.32
CA GLY A 94 6.73 -13.72 9.17
C GLY A 94 7.67 -14.01 8.00
N VAL A 95 8.53 -13.04 7.64
CA VAL A 95 9.47 -13.17 6.54
C VAL A 95 10.53 -14.25 6.83
N LEU A 96 11.11 -14.25 8.02
CA LEU A 96 12.11 -15.28 8.37
C LEU A 96 11.51 -16.69 8.31
N ASN A 97 10.30 -16.90 8.85
CA ASN A 97 9.61 -18.17 8.78
C ASN A 97 9.39 -18.63 7.33
N GLN A 98 8.98 -17.70 6.45
CA GLN A 98 8.79 -17.98 5.03
C GLN A 98 10.10 -18.37 4.34
N LEU A 99 11.18 -17.62 4.60
CA LEU A 99 12.51 -17.91 4.05
C LEU A 99 13.05 -19.27 4.52
N VAL A 100 12.87 -19.60 5.80
CA VAL A 100 13.28 -20.91 6.36
C VAL A 100 12.50 -22.04 5.72
N ALA A 101 11.18 -21.86 5.50
CA ALA A 101 10.34 -22.86 4.85
C ALA A 101 10.78 -23.15 3.40
N ARG A 102 11.20 -22.11 2.66
CA ARG A 102 11.59 -22.18 1.24
C ARG A 102 13.10 -22.24 0.99
N ALA A 103 13.92 -22.25 2.02
CA ALA A 103 15.37 -22.11 1.90
C ALA A 103 15.97 -22.97 0.79
N THR A 104 15.66 -24.27 0.77
CA THR A 104 16.16 -25.22 -0.22
C THR A 104 15.68 -24.92 -1.63
N ASP A 105 14.40 -24.50 -1.77
CA ASP A 105 13.78 -24.24 -3.07
C ASP A 105 14.43 -23.02 -3.75
N VAL A 106 14.88 -22.05 -2.98
CA VAL A 106 15.37 -20.75 -3.49
C VAL A 106 16.88 -20.54 -3.28
N GLY A 107 17.62 -21.63 -3.09
CA GLY A 107 19.09 -21.62 -3.00
C GLY A 107 19.66 -20.92 -1.76
N LEU A 108 18.90 -20.85 -0.67
CA LEU A 108 19.34 -20.28 0.59
C LEU A 108 19.85 -21.35 1.56
N ASP A 109 20.80 -20.96 2.40
CA ASP A 109 21.30 -21.79 3.49
C ASP A 109 20.39 -21.68 4.71
N ARG A 110 19.62 -22.75 4.98
CA ARG A 110 18.69 -22.81 6.11
C ARG A 110 19.39 -22.61 7.46
N ALA A 111 20.60 -23.11 7.64
CA ALA A 111 21.32 -22.98 8.90
C ALA A 111 21.62 -21.48 9.19
N LYS A 112 22.05 -20.73 8.19
CA LYS A 112 22.28 -19.28 8.32
C LYS A 112 21.00 -18.51 8.64
N LEU A 113 19.86 -18.92 8.11
CA LEU A 113 18.56 -18.32 8.43
C LEU A 113 18.16 -18.61 9.90
N LEU A 114 18.41 -19.82 10.39
CA LEU A 114 18.17 -20.19 11.78
C LEU A 114 19.10 -19.45 12.74
N ASP A 115 20.35 -19.16 12.35
CA ASP A 115 21.25 -18.31 13.13
C ASP A 115 20.70 -16.88 13.33
N ILE A 116 19.97 -16.34 12.33
CA ILE A 116 19.27 -15.04 12.45
C ILE A 116 18.22 -15.12 13.57
N HIS A 117 17.44 -16.22 13.58
CA HIS A 117 16.41 -16.45 14.61
C HIS A 117 17.00 -16.44 16.03
N GLU A 118 18.20 -16.96 16.20
CA GLU A 118 18.91 -16.99 17.49
C GLU A 118 19.64 -15.66 17.81
N GLY A 119 19.62 -14.70 16.90
CA GLY A 119 20.25 -13.39 17.07
C GLY A 119 19.68 -12.61 18.26
N THR A 120 20.54 -12.06 19.08
CA THR A 120 20.15 -11.36 20.32
C THR A 120 19.22 -10.18 20.06
N VAL A 121 19.50 -9.38 19.01
CA VAL A 121 18.70 -8.21 18.63
C VAL A 121 17.35 -8.65 18.09
N TYR A 122 17.33 -9.62 17.18
CA TYR A 122 16.13 -10.19 16.61
C TYR A 122 15.19 -10.68 17.72
N ARG A 123 15.67 -11.54 18.60
CA ARG A 123 14.87 -12.11 19.70
C ARG A 123 14.34 -11.02 20.64
N LYS A 124 15.18 -10.06 21.01
CA LYS A 124 14.76 -8.94 21.87
C LYS A 124 13.61 -8.13 21.22
N LEU A 125 13.65 -7.88 19.91
CA LEU A 125 12.59 -7.17 19.22
C LEU A 125 11.28 -7.96 19.26
N LEU A 126 11.32 -9.26 18.98
CA LEU A 126 10.14 -10.13 19.01
C LEU A 126 9.57 -10.25 20.42
N ASP A 127 10.41 -10.59 21.41
CA ASP A 127 9.99 -10.79 22.80
C ASP A 127 9.37 -9.52 23.40
N THR A 128 9.81 -8.34 22.92
CA THR A 128 9.29 -7.07 23.39
C THR A 128 8.03 -6.66 22.63
N TYR A 129 8.09 -6.59 21.31
CA TYR A 129 7.10 -5.86 20.48
C TYR A 129 6.08 -6.75 19.76
N ALA A 130 6.31 -8.08 19.67
CA ALA A 130 5.35 -9.05 19.18
C ALA A 130 4.72 -9.88 20.33
N SER A 131 5.04 -9.60 21.60
CA SER A 131 4.44 -10.32 22.71
C SER A 131 2.95 -9.99 22.86
N THR A 132 2.15 -11.01 23.22
CA THR A 132 0.70 -10.85 23.44
C THR A 132 0.40 -9.71 24.44
N LYS A 133 1.20 -9.60 25.52
CA LYS A 133 1.03 -8.55 26.51
C LYS A 133 1.25 -7.15 25.92
N PHE A 134 2.26 -6.99 25.08
CA PHE A 134 2.55 -5.71 24.43
C PHE A 134 1.45 -5.35 23.43
N LEU A 135 1.03 -6.28 22.59
CA LEU A 135 -0.06 -6.09 21.62
C LEU A 135 -1.39 -5.73 22.28
N SER A 136 -1.75 -6.41 23.38
CA SER A 136 -2.94 -6.06 24.17
C SER A 136 -2.85 -4.66 24.77
N SER A 137 -1.68 -4.25 25.26
CA SER A 137 -1.49 -2.89 25.79
C SER A 137 -1.58 -1.83 24.71
N LEU A 138 -1.02 -2.11 23.51
CA LEU A 138 -1.08 -1.22 22.37
C LEU A 138 -2.52 -1.05 21.85
N GLY A 139 -3.28 -2.15 21.77
CA GLY A 139 -4.69 -2.13 21.42
C GLY A 139 -5.55 -1.38 22.44
N GLY A 140 -5.27 -1.55 23.73
CA GLY A 140 -5.92 -0.78 24.81
C GLY A 140 -5.67 0.72 24.65
N GLU A 141 -4.44 1.13 24.34
CA GLU A 141 -4.11 2.55 24.13
C GLU A 141 -4.88 3.17 22.96
N ILE A 142 -5.14 2.40 21.89
CA ILE A 142 -5.97 2.85 20.76
C ILE A 142 -7.40 3.13 21.22
N VAL A 143 -7.99 2.20 21.97
CA VAL A 143 -9.39 2.30 22.42
C VAL A 143 -9.54 3.41 23.47
N ASP A 144 -8.67 3.43 24.48
CA ASP A 144 -8.78 4.36 25.62
C ASP A 144 -8.56 5.82 25.21
N ASN A 145 -7.77 6.07 24.16
CA ASN A 145 -7.46 7.43 23.67
C ASN A 145 -8.19 7.76 22.35
N ASP A 146 -9.09 6.89 21.87
CA ASP A 146 -9.82 7.07 20.59
C ASP A 146 -8.90 7.46 19.43
N ILE A 147 -7.79 6.74 19.27
CA ILE A 147 -6.78 7.06 18.26
C ILE A 147 -7.32 6.70 16.86
N GLN A 148 -7.83 7.71 16.17
CA GLN A 148 -8.36 7.57 14.81
C GLN A 148 -7.29 7.66 13.73
N ARG A 149 -6.19 8.39 14.00
CA ARG A 149 -5.12 8.66 13.06
C ARG A 149 -3.76 8.77 13.74
N LEU A 150 -2.73 8.44 12.98
CA LEU A 150 -1.35 8.78 13.32
C LEU A 150 -1.02 10.22 12.90
N PRO A 151 0.00 10.86 13.53
CA PRO A 151 0.47 12.19 13.16
C PRO A 151 0.84 12.26 11.68
N SER A 152 0.50 13.35 11.01
CA SER A 152 0.79 13.50 9.60
C SER A 152 2.18 14.11 9.34
N LEU A 153 2.77 13.72 8.21
CA LEU A 153 3.96 14.36 7.60
C LEU A 153 3.65 14.89 6.20
N LEU A 154 2.39 15.05 5.87
CA LEU A 154 1.96 15.65 4.60
C LEU A 154 2.29 17.13 4.55
N SER A 155 2.42 17.70 3.34
CA SER A 155 2.47 19.13 3.15
C SER A 155 1.12 19.79 3.49
N GLU A 156 1.11 21.10 3.75
CA GLU A 156 -0.12 21.86 4.02
C GLU A 156 -1.16 21.69 2.91
N GLU A 157 -0.71 21.68 1.65
CA GLU A 157 -1.57 21.42 0.49
C GLU A 157 -2.27 20.05 0.57
N LYS A 158 -1.52 19.00 0.89
CA LYS A 158 -2.07 17.63 0.98
C LYS A 158 -2.94 17.44 2.22
N GLU A 159 -2.64 18.18 3.31
CA GLU A 159 -3.53 18.24 4.47
C GLU A 159 -4.87 18.89 4.15
N LEU A 160 -4.86 19.94 3.34
CA LEU A 160 -6.11 20.59 2.89
C LEU A 160 -6.95 19.64 2.02
N VAL A 161 -6.30 18.89 1.12
CA VAL A 161 -6.97 17.83 0.34
C VAL A 161 -7.58 16.79 1.26
N ARG A 162 -6.81 16.29 2.23
CA ARG A 162 -7.29 15.31 3.21
C ARG A 162 -8.52 15.82 3.97
N GLU A 163 -8.44 17.01 4.54
CA GLU A 163 -9.53 17.60 5.33
C GLU A 163 -10.80 17.80 4.50
N THR A 164 -10.65 18.18 3.24
CA THR A 164 -11.77 18.35 2.32
C THR A 164 -12.50 17.03 2.09
N PHE A 165 -11.77 15.97 1.74
CA PHE A 165 -12.37 14.66 1.51
C PHE A 165 -12.79 13.94 2.80
N TYR A 166 -12.14 14.21 3.93
CA TYR A 166 -12.58 13.77 5.25
C TYR A 166 -13.98 14.27 5.59
N ARG A 167 -14.21 15.59 5.42
CA ARG A 167 -15.53 16.19 5.65
C ARG A 167 -16.57 15.61 4.70
N PHE A 168 -16.27 15.58 3.42
CA PHE A 168 -17.18 14.99 2.43
C PHE A 168 -17.55 13.54 2.76
N ALA A 169 -16.56 12.72 3.12
CA ALA A 169 -16.80 11.33 3.51
C ALA A 169 -17.70 11.21 4.75
N ASN A 170 -17.51 12.07 5.76
CA ASN A 170 -18.34 12.03 6.97
C ASN A 170 -19.76 12.57 6.76
N GLU A 171 -19.91 13.63 5.98
CA GLU A 171 -21.18 14.34 5.81
C GLU A 171 -22.07 13.68 4.76
N GLU A 172 -21.49 13.20 3.66
CA GLU A 172 -22.25 12.71 2.49
C GLU A 172 -22.19 11.20 2.31
N VAL A 173 -21.06 10.55 2.66
CA VAL A 173 -20.85 9.11 2.38
C VAL A 173 -21.24 8.23 3.56
N THR A 174 -20.66 8.50 4.73
CA THR A 174 -20.84 7.64 5.92
C THR A 174 -22.30 7.44 6.32
N PRO A 175 -23.20 8.47 6.28
CA PRO A 175 -24.60 8.29 6.64
C PRO A 175 -25.37 7.31 5.75
N LEU A 176 -24.92 7.14 4.49
CA LEU A 176 -25.57 6.28 3.49
C LEU A 176 -24.90 4.92 3.36
N ALA A 177 -23.70 4.75 3.89
CA ALA A 177 -22.86 3.58 3.66
C ALA A 177 -23.52 2.26 4.06
N GLU A 178 -24.15 2.21 5.22
CA GLU A 178 -24.80 1.00 5.72
C GLU A 178 -26.02 0.61 4.86
N GLN A 179 -26.85 1.57 4.49
CA GLN A 179 -28.03 1.34 3.66
C GLN A 179 -27.63 0.82 2.27
N ILE A 180 -26.69 1.51 1.60
CA ILE A 180 -26.19 1.11 0.28
C ILE A 180 -25.66 -0.32 0.32
N HIS A 181 -24.87 -0.66 1.35
CA HIS A 181 -24.29 -2.00 1.47
C HIS A 181 -25.34 -3.08 1.77
N ARG A 182 -26.27 -2.83 2.71
CA ARG A 182 -27.25 -3.84 3.13
C ARG A 182 -28.30 -4.14 2.09
N PHE A 183 -28.67 -3.15 1.29
CA PHE A 183 -29.79 -3.28 0.33
C PHE A 183 -29.31 -3.36 -1.13
N ASP A 184 -27.96 -3.44 -1.34
CA ASP A 184 -27.37 -3.52 -2.67
C ASP A 184 -27.84 -2.37 -3.58
N GLU A 185 -27.91 -1.17 -2.99
CA GLU A 185 -28.36 0.03 -3.70
C GLU A 185 -27.25 0.61 -4.58
N ASP A 186 -27.67 1.28 -5.65
CA ASP A 186 -26.75 2.07 -6.48
C ASP A 186 -26.16 3.25 -5.70
N ILE A 187 -24.97 3.71 -6.09
CA ILE A 187 -24.35 4.89 -5.50
C ILE A 187 -25.20 6.11 -5.84
N PRO A 188 -25.69 6.87 -4.83
CA PRO A 188 -26.52 8.03 -5.08
C PRO A 188 -25.82 9.11 -5.92
N ASP A 189 -26.59 9.78 -6.78
CA ASP A 189 -26.11 10.89 -7.61
C ASP A 189 -25.47 12.01 -6.79
N SER A 190 -25.94 12.25 -5.55
CA SER A 190 -25.35 13.25 -4.65
C SER A 190 -23.90 12.95 -4.32
N ILE A 191 -23.54 11.69 -4.08
CA ILE A 191 -22.15 11.27 -3.84
C ILE A 191 -21.32 11.47 -5.12
N LEU A 192 -21.85 11.07 -6.29
CA LEU A 192 -21.15 11.21 -7.57
C LEU A 192 -20.90 12.69 -7.91
N GLN A 193 -21.92 13.53 -7.76
CA GLN A 193 -21.83 14.97 -8.04
C GLN A 193 -20.91 15.67 -7.06
N GLY A 194 -21.04 15.41 -5.76
CA GLY A 194 -20.16 15.99 -4.75
C GLY A 194 -18.70 15.59 -4.95
N ALA A 195 -18.41 14.34 -5.28
CA ALA A 195 -17.06 13.89 -5.62
C ALA A 195 -16.53 14.57 -6.88
N ALA A 196 -17.37 14.79 -7.91
CA ALA A 196 -16.99 15.50 -9.14
C ALA A 196 -16.68 16.98 -8.86
N GLU A 197 -17.51 17.66 -8.07
CA GLU A 197 -17.33 19.09 -7.68
C GLU A 197 -16.04 19.29 -6.89
N LEU A 198 -15.64 18.33 -6.08
CA LEU A 198 -14.38 18.33 -5.35
C LEU A 198 -13.17 17.93 -6.22
N GLY A 199 -13.38 17.61 -7.50
CA GLY A 199 -12.31 17.22 -8.43
C GLY A 199 -11.77 15.80 -8.23
N CYS A 200 -12.50 14.93 -7.52
CA CYS A 200 -12.09 13.55 -7.21
C CYS A 200 -11.60 12.80 -8.46
N PHE A 201 -12.36 12.87 -9.55
CA PHE A 201 -12.08 12.14 -10.80
C PHE A 201 -10.90 12.72 -11.59
N GLY A 202 -10.47 13.96 -11.28
CA GLY A 202 -9.35 14.63 -11.93
C GLY A 202 -8.00 14.44 -11.26
N THR A 203 -7.94 13.80 -10.11
CA THR A 203 -6.70 13.70 -9.28
C THR A 203 -5.50 13.08 -10.00
N CYS A 204 -5.74 12.19 -10.96
CA CYS A 204 -4.72 11.49 -11.75
C CYS A 204 -4.65 11.96 -13.22
N ILE A 205 -5.42 12.97 -13.57
CA ILE A 205 -5.47 13.54 -14.92
C ILE A 205 -4.67 14.85 -14.95
N PRO A 206 -3.78 15.04 -15.92
CA PRO A 206 -2.96 16.25 -16.05
C PRO A 206 -3.80 17.54 -16.18
N GLU A 207 -3.27 18.65 -15.67
CA GLU A 207 -3.92 19.98 -15.69
C GLU A 207 -4.28 20.42 -17.10
N ARG A 208 -3.47 20.12 -18.12
CA ARG A 208 -3.75 20.42 -19.54
C ARG A 208 -5.02 19.74 -20.07
N PHE A 209 -5.53 18.75 -19.38
CA PHE A 209 -6.80 18.07 -19.70
C PHE A 209 -7.91 18.38 -18.68
N GLY A 210 -7.71 19.42 -17.83
CA GLY A 210 -8.68 19.84 -16.83
C GLY A 210 -8.68 19.01 -15.54
N GLY A 211 -7.65 18.21 -15.32
CA GLY A 211 -7.43 17.49 -14.07
C GLY A 211 -6.67 18.31 -13.04
N LEU A 212 -6.23 17.62 -11.96
CA LEU A 212 -5.51 18.22 -10.83
C LEU A 212 -4.06 17.75 -10.73
N GLN A 213 -3.64 16.79 -11.56
CA GLN A 213 -2.26 16.31 -11.56
C GLN A 213 -1.36 17.30 -12.31
N PRO A 214 -0.23 17.75 -11.73
CA PRO A 214 0.74 18.55 -12.46
C PRO A 214 1.15 17.90 -13.79
N ASP A 215 1.35 18.72 -14.85
CA ASP A 215 1.68 18.22 -16.19
C ASP A 215 3.06 17.56 -16.28
N ASP A 216 3.96 17.94 -15.38
CA ASP A 216 5.37 17.53 -15.38
C ASP A 216 5.68 16.32 -14.51
N ARG A 217 4.74 15.89 -13.66
CA ARG A 217 4.96 14.77 -12.72
C ARG A 217 3.66 14.11 -12.26
N PRO A 218 3.68 12.80 -11.95
CA PRO A 218 2.56 12.14 -11.27
C PRO A 218 2.36 12.68 -9.85
N ASP A 219 1.11 12.86 -9.44
CA ASP A 219 0.73 13.15 -8.05
C ASP A 219 -0.04 11.96 -7.43
N SER A 220 0.66 10.86 -7.23
CA SER A 220 0.08 9.68 -6.61
C SER A 220 -0.32 9.92 -5.14
N LEU A 221 0.30 10.89 -4.47
CA LEU A 221 0.01 11.17 -3.05
C LEU A 221 -1.37 11.78 -2.85
N SER A 222 -1.79 12.74 -3.69
CA SER A 222 -3.15 13.27 -3.66
C SER A 222 -4.18 12.16 -3.89
N MET A 223 -3.95 11.31 -4.88
CA MET A 223 -4.84 10.19 -5.15
C MET A 223 -4.95 9.23 -3.94
N ILE A 224 -3.82 8.89 -3.29
CA ILE A 224 -3.81 8.03 -2.09
C ILE A 224 -4.61 8.68 -0.96
N VAL A 225 -4.39 9.95 -0.68
CA VAL A 225 -5.09 10.69 0.38
C VAL A 225 -6.61 10.73 0.13
N VAL A 226 -7.02 11.02 -1.10
CA VAL A 226 -8.45 11.02 -1.48
C VAL A 226 -9.06 9.62 -1.34
N THR A 227 -8.36 8.60 -1.83
CA THR A 227 -8.82 7.21 -1.74
C THR A 227 -8.94 6.75 -0.29
N GLU A 228 -7.98 7.12 0.57
CA GLU A 228 -7.99 6.81 2.01
C GLU A 228 -9.24 7.37 2.68
N GLU A 229 -9.52 8.66 2.50
CA GLU A 229 -10.64 9.31 3.17
C GLU A 229 -12.01 8.85 2.65
N LEU A 230 -12.14 8.67 1.35
CA LEU A 230 -13.37 8.13 0.77
C LEU A 230 -13.62 6.68 1.20
N SER A 231 -12.55 5.86 1.24
CA SER A 231 -12.64 4.46 1.66
C SER A 231 -12.95 4.32 3.15
N ARG A 232 -12.47 5.26 3.99
CA ARG A 232 -12.80 5.34 5.40
C ARG A 232 -14.31 5.57 5.60
N GLY A 233 -14.94 6.41 4.78
CA GLY A 233 -16.39 6.59 4.79
C GLY A 233 -17.12 5.35 4.29
N SER A 234 -16.79 4.88 3.11
CA SER A 234 -17.24 3.60 2.54
C SER A 234 -16.39 3.24 1.32
N LEU A 235 -15.72 2.10 1.36
CA LEU A 235 -14.96 1.61 0.20
C LEU A 235 -15.88 1.37 -1.01
N GLY A 236 -17.06 0.76 -0.79
CA GLY A 236 -18.01 0.42 -1.85
C GLY A 236 -18.68 1.65 -2.46
N ALA A 237 -19.18 2.56 -1.61
CA ALA A 237 -19.96 3.71 -2.06
C ALA A 237 -19.10 4.88 -2.60
N ALA A 238 -17.86 5.04 -2.13
CA ALA A 238 -17.03 6.18 -2.51
C ALA A 238 -15.57 5.84 -2.82
N GLY A 239 -14.91 5.00 -2.04
CA GLY A 239 -13.50 4.66 -2.25
C GLY A 239 -13.21 4.05 -3.62
N SER A 240 -14.15 3.30 -4.19
CA SER A 240 -14.03 2.70 -5.53
C SER A 240 -14.20 3.69 -6.68
N LEU A 241 -14.72 4.89 -6.43
CA LEU A 241 -15.01 5.88 -7.49
C LEU A 241 -13.76 6.40 -8.18
N ILE A 242 -12.67 6.57 -7.45
CA ILE A 242 -11.42 7.12 -8.01
C ILE A 242 -10.63 6.10 -8.83
N THR A 243 -10.77 4.82 -8.55
CA THR A 243 -9.96 3.75 -9.17
C THR A 243 -10.21 3.63 -10.68
N ARG A 244 -11.46 3.69 -11.09
CA ARG A 244 -11.83 3.51 -12.50
C ARG A 244 -11.35 4.67 -13.39
N PRO A 245 -11.60 5.94 -13.06
CA PRO A 245 -11.05 7.07 -13.80
C PRO A 245 -9.52 7.06 -13.87
N GLU A 246 -8.84 6.65 -12.80
CA GLU A 246 -7.38 6.52 -12.78
C GLU A 246 -6.89 5.52 -13.82
N ILE A 247 -7.44 4.30 -13.83
CA ILE A 247 -7.00 3.26 -14.77
C ILE A 247 -7.28 3.70 -16.21
N ALA A 248 -8.47 4.27 -16.49
CA ALA A 248 -8.81 4.76 -17.83
C ALA A 248 -7.90 5.93 -18.26
N ALA A 249 -7.61 6.87 -17.36
CA ALA A 249 -6.71 7.99 -17.63
C ALA A 249 -5.29 7.51 -17.94
N ARG A 250 -4.74 6.60 -17.15
CA ARG A 250 -3.41 6.03 -17.38
C ARG A 250 -3.35 5.26 -18.71
N ALA A 251 -4.38 4.49 -19.03
CA ALA A 251 -4.47 3.78 -20.31
C ALA A 251 -4.50 4.76 -21.51
N LEU A 252 -5.30 5.82 -21.41
CA LEU A 252 -5.39 6.85 -22.46
C LEU A 252 -4.08 7.63 -22.60
N LEU A 253 -3.44 8.01 -21.49
CA LEU A 253 -2.16 8.73 -21.49
C LEU A 253 -1.02 7.88 -22.04
N SER A 254 -1.03 6.57 -21.79
CA SER A 254 0.01 5.64 -22.23
C SER A 254 -0.16 5.16 -23.68
N GLY A 255 -1.38 4.88 -24.10
CA GLY A 255 -1.64 4.22 -25.39
C GLY A 255 -2.69 4.87 -26.27
N GLY A 256 -3.41 5.88 -25.76
CA GLY A 256 -4.41 6.60 -26.53
C GLY A 256 -3.80 7.58 -27.52
N SER A 257 -4.45 7.76 -28.68
CA SER A 257 -4.12 8.84 -29.63
C SER A 257 -4.40 10.21 -28.99
N GLU A 258 -3.73 11.26 -29.49
CA GLU A 258 -3.97 12.64 -29.03
C GLU A 258 -5.46 13.03 -29.11
N GLN A 259 -6.13 12.63 -30.18
CA GLN A 259 -7.56 12.86 -30.35
C GLN A 259 -8.41 12.17 -29.28
N GLN A 260 -8.04 10.94 -28.88
CA GLN A 260 -8.72 10.22 -27.80
C GLN A 260 -8.46 10.88 -26.43
N GLN A 261 -7.22 11.27 -26.17
CA GLN A 261 -6.85 11.96 -24.94
C GLN A 261 -7.63 13.28 -24.81
N GLN A 262 -7.63 14.12 -25.85
CA GLN A 262 -8.34 15.40 -25.85
C GLN A 262 -9.85 15.27 -25.73
N LYS A 263 -10.42 14.17 -26.24
CA LYS A 263 -11.86 13.91 -26.14
C LYS A 263 -12.26 13.41 -24.75
N TRP A 264 -11.55 12.44 -24.22
CA TRP A 264 -12.02 11.67 -23.07
C TRP A 264 -11.49 12.14 -21.73
N LEU A 265 -10.21 12.59 -21.64
CA LEU A 265 -9.63 12.98 -20.38
C LEU A 265 -10.36 14.16 -19.69
N PRO A 266 -10.78 15.23 -20.41
CA PRO A 266 -11.56 16.30 -19.80
C PRO A 266 -12.94 15.86 -19.30
N LEU A 267 -13.58 14.93 -19.99
CA LEU A 267 -14.89 14.39 -19.58
C LEU A 267 -14.78 13.51 -18.32
N LEU A 268 -13.71 12.71 -18.25
CA LEU A 268 -13.39 11.91 -17.06
C LEU A 268 -13.05 12.82 -15.88
N ALA A 269 -12.18 13.80 -16.07
CA ALA A 269 -11.76 14.72 -15.01
C ALA A 269 -12.94 15.47 -14.38
N ALA A 270 -13.90 15.88 -15.20
CA ALA A 270 -15.11 16.58 -14.76
C ALA A 270 -16.22 15.65 -14.23
N GLY A 271 -16.02 14.33 -14.19
CA GLY A 271 -17.05 13.36 -13.79
C GLY A 271 -18.26 13.30 -14.75
N LYS A 272 -18.16 13.89 -15.96
CA LYS A 272 -19.23 13.89 -16.95
C LYS A 272 -19.37 12.56 -17.69
N THR A 273 -18.33 11.75 -17.64
CA THR A 273 -18.33 10.39 -18.19
C THR A 273 -17.68 9.49 -17.16
N LEU A 274 -18.37 8.45 -16.77
CA LEU A 274 -17.82 7.35 -15.99
C LEU A 274 -17.27 6.28 -16.93
N CYS A 275 -16.34 5.48 -16.42
CA CYS A 275 -15.76 4.37 -17.17
C CYS A 275 -15.89 3.06 -16.38
N ALA A 276 -15.90 1.97 -17.12
CA ALA A 276 -15.79 0.62 -16.59
C ALA A 276 -14.63 -0.10 -17.28
N ILE A 277 -14.08 -1.09 -16.58
CA ILE A 277 -12.95 -1.88 -17.06
C ILE A 277 -13.40 -3.32 -17.15
N SER A 278 -13.15 -3.93 -18.30
CA SER A 278 -13.32 -5.37 -18.51
C SER A 278 -11.97 -5.93 -18.96
N ILE A 279 -11.36 -6.77 -18.15
CA ILE A 279 -10.01 -7.30 -18.38
C ILE A 279 -10.06 -8.82 -18.52
N THR A 280 -10.64 -9.49 -17.53
CA THR A 280 -10.74 -10.96 -17.52
C THR A 280 -11.67 -11.42 -18.64
N GLU A 281 -11.18 -12.31 -19.49
CA GLU A 281 -11.94 -12.94 -20.55
C GLU A 281 -12.52 -14.31 -20.12
N PRO A 282 -13.50 -14.89 -20.87
CA PRO A 282 -14.15 -16.13 -20.42
C PRO A 282 -13.20 -17.31 -20.17
N ASN A 283 -12.10 -17.38 -20.89
CA ASN A 283 -11.15 -18.49 -20.84
C ASN A 283 -9.77 -18.12 -20.28
N THR A 284 -9.52 -16.85 -19.96
CA THR A 284 -8.24 -16.37 -19.41
C THR A 284 -8.47 -15.33 -18.33
N GLY A 285 -7.68 -15.41 -17.26
CA GLY A 285 -7.73 -14.51 -16.13
C GLY A 285 -6.35 -13.98 -15.77
N SER A 286 -5.79 -14.47 -14.68
CA SER A 286 -4.51 -13.99 -14.15
C SER A 286 -3.28 -14.41 -14.97
N ASP A 287 -3.44 -15.18 -16.03
CA ASP A 287 -2.40 -15.69 -16.90
C ASP A 287 -2.65 -15.30 -18.35
#